data_46de0f7a3f64ded20feb5dcc39e4a841
#
_entry.id   46de0f7a3f64ded20feb5dcc39e4a841
#
_cell.length_a   1.000
_cell.length_b   1.000
_cell.length_c   1.000
_cell.angle_alpha   90.00
_cell.angle_beta   90.00
_cell.angle_gamma   90.00
#
_symmetry.space_group_name_H-M   'P 1'
#
loop_
_entity.id
_entity.type
_entity.pdbx_description
1 polymer ?
#
loop_
_entity_poly.entity_id
_entity_poly.type
_entity_poly.pdbx_seq_one_letter_code
_entity_poly.pdbx_strand_id
1 'polypeptide(L)'
;MAGGKLTPRQKMINLMYLVFIAMLALNMSKEVLSAFGLMNEKFDRSNKSAISNNEGLLSLLVQKGTENAGEFGNAKDVAVKVNQISKDFYAYIETLKLGITNGIEPDEKTNKLNYETMDNSSFIEENWLGDNNYSSKGNEIVSKFNKYVSDLKSITAGRKDVDPVVKEAELLFNTADVV
;
A
#
# COMPACT_ATOMS: atom_id res chain seq x y z
N MET A 1 -4.72 32.24 43.12
CA MET A 1 -3.90 31.48 42.12
C MET A 1 -2.45 31.87 42.30
N ALA A 2 -1.68 30.99 42.98
CA ALA A 2 -0.27 31.22 43.28
C ALA A 2 0.60 30.85 42.07
N GLY A 3 0.82 31.79 41.19
CA GLY A 3 1.81 31.69 40.11
C GLY A 3 3.22 31.93 40.66
N GLY A 4 3.76 30.97 41.42
CA GLY A 4 5.13 31.05 41.91
C GLY A 4 6.11 31.09 40.74
N LYS A 5 6.92 32.15 40.62
CA LYS A 5 8.03 32.20 39.68
C LYS A 5 8.96 31.04 39.92
N LEU A 6 9.03 30.11 38.97
CA LEU A 6 9.95 28.97 39.02
C LEU A 6 11.39 29.46 39.24
N THR A 7 12.10 28.86 40.21
CA THR A 7 13.51 29.19 40.44
C THR A 7 14.34 28.84 39.20
N PRO A 8 15.50 29.48 38.97
CA PRO A 8 16.37 29.18 37.82
C PRO A 8 16.75 27.69 37.77
N ARG A 9 16.96 27.05 38.91
CA ARG A 9 17.23 25.62 39.01
C ARG A 9 16.06 24.77 38.51
N GLN A 10 14.83 25.13 38.87
CA GLN A 10 13.63 24.41 38.46
C GLN A 10 13.37 24.58 36.96
N LYS A 11 13.68 25.75 36.39
CA LYS A 11 13.62 25.98 34.93
C LYS A 11 14.62 25.11 34.19
N MET A 12 15.85 24.96 34.67
CA MET A 12 16.86 24.06 34.09
C MET A 12 16.43 22.59 34.15
N ILE A 13 15.88 22.13 35.27
CA ILE A 13 15.38 20.77 35.40
C ILE A 13 14.24 20.51 34.42
N ASN A 14 13.28 21.43 34.31
CA ASN A 14 12.18 21.29 33.38
C ASN A 14 12.64 21.29 31.92
N LEU A 15 13.66 22.10 31.59
CA LEU A 15 14.25 22.11 30.25
C LEU A 15 14.94 20.77 29.94
N MET A 16 15.73 20.23 30.89
CA MET A 16 16.34 18.91 30.74
C MET A 16 15.30 17.80 30.55
N TYR A 17 14.20 17.86 31.33
CA TYR A 17 13.09 16.90 31.17
C TYR A 17 12.44 16.99 29.78
N LEU A 18 12.23 18.21 29.30
CA LEU A 18 11.64 18.44 27.97
C LEU A 18 12.55 17.89 26.84
N VAL A 19 13.86 18.15 26.95
CA VAL A 19 14.84 17.61 25.98
C VAL A 19 14.90 16.07 26.03
N PHE A 20 14.87 15.50 27.25
CA PHE A 20 14.87 14.05 27.41
C PHE A 20 13.62 13.38 26.84
N ILE A 21 12.43 13.96 27.09
CA ILE A 21 11.17 13.46 26.51
C ILE A 21 11.17 13.61 24.98
N ALA A 22 11.69 14.73 24.45
CA ALA A 22 11.81 14.92 23.01
C ALA A 22 12.75 13.88 22.37
N MET A 23 13.90 13.57 22.98
CA MET A 23 14.79 12.51 22.51
C MET A 23 14.14 11.13 22.56
N LEU A 24 13.38 10.82 23.63
CA LEU A 24 12.64 9.57 23.76
C LEU A 24 11.56 9.44 22.66
N ALA A 25 10.83 10.51 22.40
CA ALA A 25 9.80 10.53 21.37
C ALA A 25 10.39 10.31 19.96
N LEU A 26 11.53 10.94 19.65
CA LEU A 26 12.23 10.75 18.38
C LEU A 26 12.75 9.32 18.19
N ASN A 27 13.31 8.71 19.26
CA ASN A 27 13.77 7.33 19.19
C ASN A 27 12.62 6.34 19.03
N MET A 28 11.50 6.54 19.73
CA MET A 28 10.30 5.71 19.55
C MET A 28 9.75 5.77 18.11
N SER A 29 9.78 6.94 17.47
CA SER A 29 9.34 7.08 16.09
C SER A 29 10.16 6.21 15.14
N LYS A 30 11.48 6.19 15.29
CA LYS A 30 12.38 5.36 14.45
C LYS A 30 12.18 3.86 14.65
N GLU A 31 12.02 3.41 15.87
CA GLU A 31 11.74 1.99 16.18
C GLU A 31 10.41 1.53 15.61
N VAL A 32 9.38 2.37 15.71
CA VAL A 32 8.06 2.09 15.12
C VAL A 32 8.16 2.01 13.59
N LEU A 33 8.87 2.95 12.97
CA LEU A 33 9.08 2.96 11.52
C LEU A 33 9.84 1.72 11.05
N SER A 34 10.88 1.31 11.77
CA SER A 34 11.61 0.06 11.51
C SER A 34 10.72 -1.17 11.65
N ALA A 35 9.83 -1.21 12.64
CA ALA A 35 8.88 -2.31 12.81
C ALA A 35 7.88 -2.39 11.65
N PHE A 36 7.37 -1.25 11.16
CA PHE A 36 6.54 -1.21 9.94
C PHE A 36 7.31 -1.66 8.70
N GLY A 37 8.58 -1.29 8.59
CA GLY A 37 9.45 -1.76 7.53
C GLY A 37 9.60 -3.28 7.49
N LEU A 38 9.84 -3.90 8.65
CA LEU A 38 9.90 -5.37 8.77
C LEU A 38 8.56 -6.04 8.45
N MET A 39 7.43 -5.40 8.81
CA MET A 39 6.12 -5.88 8.44
C MET A 39 5.92 -5.81 6.93
N ASN A 40 6.30 -4.71 6.29
CA ASN A 40 6.25 -4.56 4.84
C ASN A 40 7.07 -5.63 4.11
N GLU A 41 8.29 -5.95 4.57
CA GLU A 41 9.08 -7.05 4.01
C GLU A 41 8.37 -8.42 4.12
N LYS A 42 7.67 -8.67 5.23
CA LYS A 42 6.89 -9.90 5.39
C LYS A 42 5.72 -9.95 4.43
N PHE A 43 5.01 -8.84 4.24
CA PHE A 43 3.93 -8.74 3.26
C PHE A 43 4.45 -8.94 1.83
N ASP A 44 5.59 -8.36 1.47
CA ASP A 44 6.19 -8.55 0.15
C ASP A 44 6.53 -10.02 -0.12
N ARG A 45 7.07 -10.73 0.87
CA ARG A 45 7.33 -12.19 0.74
C ARG A 45 6.04 -12.98 0.60
N SER A 46 5.03 -12.67 1.40
CA SER A 46 3.71 -13.30 1.33
C SER A 46 3.06 -13.06 -0.04
N ASN A 47 3.10 -11.83 -0.53
CA ASN A 47 2.56 -11.46 -1.83
C ASN A 47 3.28 -12.18 -2.97
N LYS A 48 4.62 -12.26 -2.95
CA LYS A 48 5.39 -13.02 -3.95
C LYS A 48 5.01 -14.50 -3.96
N SER A 49 4.84 -15.10 -2.78
CA SER A 49 4.37 -16.50 -2.68
C SER A 49 2.96 -16.67 -3.22
N ALA A 50 2.04 -15.75 -2.90
CA ALA A 50 0.68 -15.77 -3.41
C ALA A 50 0.63 -15.61 -4.94
N ILE A 51 1.42 -14.70 -5.51
CA ILE A 51 1.53 -14.51 -6.97
C ILE A 51 2.01 -15.80 -7.63
N SER A 52 3.08 -16.44 -7.11
CA SER A 52 3.59 -17.69 -7.66
C SER A 52 2.57 -18.83 -7.61
N ASN A 53 1.85 -18.95 -6.49
CA ASN A 53 0.78 -19.95 -6.35
C ASN A 53 -0.37 -19.67 -7.34
N ASN A 54 -0.78 -18.43 -7.49
CA ASN A 54 -1.84 -18.04 -8.42
C ASN A 54 -1.43 -18.29 -9.89
N GLU A 55 -0.17 -18.07 -10.25
CA GLU A 55 0.35 -18.39 -11.59
C GLU A 55 0.31 -19.89 -11.84
N GLY A 56 0.67 -20.71 -10.85
CA GLY A 56 0.55 -22.16 -10.93
C GLY A 56 -0.89 -22.64 -11.14
N LEU A 57 -1.83 -22.09 -10.35
CA LEU A 57 -3.26 -22.39 -10.47
C LEU A 57 -3.84 -21.94 -11.81
N LEU A 58 -3.44 -20.76 -12.29
CA LEU A 58 -3.86 -20.27 -13.60
C LEU A 58 -3.35 -21.19 -14.73
N SER A 59 -2.09 -21.62 -14.66
CA SER A 59 -1.51 -22.55 -15.63
C SER A 59 -2.30 -23.86 -15.71
N LEU A 60 -2.66 -24.42 -14.54
CA LEU A 60 -3.49 -25.64 -14.47
C LEU A 60 -4.90 -25.39 -15.04
N LEU A 61 -5.51 -24.24 -14.78
CA LEU A 61 -6.82 -23.91 -15.31
C LEU A 61 -6.78 -23.70 -16.84
N VAL A 62 -5.71 -23.09 -17.36
CA VAL A 62 -5.50 -22.94 -18.81
C VAL A 62 -5.36 -24.29 -19.48
N GLN A 63 -4.60 -25.22 -18.90
CA GLN A 63 -4.47 -26.58 -19.39
C GLN A 63 -5.83 -27.28 -19.43
N LYS A 64 -6.56 -27.32 -18.30
CA LYS A 64 -7.90 -27.92 -18.23
C LYS A 64 -8.88 -27.28 -19.19
N GLY A 65 -8.87 -25.95 -19.34
CA GLY A 65 -9.73 -25.24 -20.28
C GLY A 65 -9.39 -25.51 -21.76
N THR A 66 -8.16 -25.98 -22.05
CA THR A 66 -7.76 -26.41 -23.37
C THR A 66 -8.18 -27.86 -23.64
N GLU A 67 -8.06 -28.72 -22.63
CA GLU A 67 -8.43 -30.14 -22.71
C GLU A 67 -9.96 -30.33 -22.73
N ASN A 68 -10.70 -29.55 -21.95
CA ASN A 68 -12.17 -29.58 -21.86
C ASN A 68 -12.76 -28.16 -21.88
N ALA A 69 -12.83 -27.60 -23.09
CA ALA A 69 -13.34 -26.23 -23.31
C ALA A 69 -14.82 -26.07 -22.94
N GLY A 70 -15.63 -27.14 -23.01
CA GLY A 70 -17.05 -27.11 -22.66
C GLY A 70 -17.29 -26.84 -21.18
N GLU A 71 -16.44 -27.39 -20.31
CA GLU A 71 -16.56 -27.27 -18.86
C GLU A 71 -15.75 -26.10 -18.29
N PHE A 72 -14.49 -25.95 -18.71
CA PHE A 72 -13.54 -25.00 -18.12
C PHE A 72 -13.21 -23.80 -19.02
N GLY A 73 -13.66 -23.77 -20.29
CA GLY A 73 -13.28 -22.73 -21.24
C GLY A 73 -13.66 -21.33 -20.76
N ASN A 74 -14.89 -21.14 -20.28
CA ASN A 74 -15.34 -19.84 -19.75
C ASN A 74 -14.54 -19.43 -18.52
N ALA A 75 -14.31 -20.36 -17.58
CA ALA A 75 -13.54 -20.09 -16.37
C ALA A 75 -12.09 -19.70 -16.71
N LYS A 76 -11.47 -20.39 -17.65
CA LYS A 76 -10.14 -20.07 -18.17
C LYS A 76 -10.09 -18.64 -18.75
N ASP A 77 -11.04 -18.28 -19.62
CA ASP A 77 -11.03 -16.98 -20.29
C ASP A 77 -11.23 -15.82 -19.30
N VAL A 78 -12.12 -16.00 -18.33
CA VAL A 78 -12.31 -15.03 -17.24
C VAL A 78 -11.03 -14.91 -16.39
N ALA A 79 -10.44 -16.03 -15.96
CA ALA A 79 -9.25 -16.04 -15.12
C ALA A 79 -8.04 -15.39 -15.83
N VAL A 80 -7.86 -15.63 -17.12
CA VAL A 80 -6.79 -14.99 -17.91
C VAL A 80 -6.98 -13.47 -17.95
N LYS A 81 -8.21 -13.00 -18.20
CA LYS A 81 -8.51 -11.57 -18.23
C LYS A 81 -8.31 -10.91 -16.86
N VAL A 82 -8.81 -11.54 -15.79
CA VAL A 82 -8.61 -11.03 -14.42
C VAL A 82 -7.13 -10.97 -14.07
N ASN A 83 -6.36 -12.01 -14.40
CA ASN A 83 -4.91 -12.02 -14.17
C ASN A 83 -4.21 -10.87 -14.91
N GLN A 84 -4.61 -10.58 -16.15
CA GLN A 84 -4.01 -9.48 -16.93
C GLN A 84 -4.28 -8.13 -16.28
N ILE A 85 -5.54 -7.80 -15.98
CA ILE A 85 -5.87 -6.50 -15.36
C ILE A 85 -5.23 -6.36 -13.98
N SER A 86 -5.10 -7.46 -13.22
CA SER A 86 -4.45 -7.44 -11.91
C SER A 86 -2.94 -7.23 -12.02
N LYS A 87 -2.27 -7.82 -13.02
CA LYS A 87 -0.85 -7.57 -13.31
C LYS A 87 -0.61 -6.11 -13.71
N ASP A 88 -1.46 -5.56 -14.57
CA ASP A 88 -1.34 -4.17 -15.01
C ASP A 88 -1.55 -3.19 -13.85
N PHE A 89 -2.53 -3.50 -12.98
CA PHE A 89 -2.78 -2.71 -11.78
C PHE A 89 -1.64 -2.82 -10.78
N TYR A 90 -1.11 -4.02 -10.55
CA TYR A 90 0.05 -4.23 -9.68
C TYR A 90 1.28 -3.47 -10.18
N ALA A 91 1.55 -3.52 -11.48
CA ALA A 91 2.65 -2.76 -12.08
C ALA A 91 2.48 -1.24 -11.86
N TYR A 92 1.25 -0.74 -11.95
CA TYR A 92 0.95 0.65 -11.65
C TYR A 92 1.25 1.00 -10.17
N ILE A 93 0.82 0.16 -9.23
CA ILE A 93 1.14 0.34 -7.79
C ILE A 93 2.66 0.35 -7.55
N GLU A 94 3.40 -0.53 -8.21
CA GLU A 94 4.87 -0.54 -8.10
C GLU A 94 5.49 0.78 -8.62
N THR A 95 4.93 1.39 -9.67
CA THR A 95 5.40 2.72 -10.12
C THR A 95 5.13 3.81 -9.08
N LEU A 96 4.01 3.75 -8.37
CA LEU A 96 3.70 4.68 -7.28
C LEU A 96 4.66 4.50 -6.10
N LYS A 97 4.95 3.26 -5.72
CA LYS A 97 5.95 2.93 -4.67
C LYS A 97 7.31 3.48 -5.02
N LEU A 98 7.78 3.26 -6.25
CA LEU A 98 9.06 3.80 -6.73
C LEU A 98 9.08 5.34 -6.68
N GLY A 99 7.96 6.00 -6.99
CA GLY A 99 7.83 7.45 -6.86
C GLY A 99 8.01 7.93 -5.42
N ILE A 100 7.40 7.25 -4.44
CA ILE A 100 7.49 7.60 -3.02
C ILE A 100 8.90 7.33 -2.47
N THR A 101 9.54 6.25 -2.90
CA THR A 101 10.86 5.83 -2.41
C THR A 101 12.02 6.46 -3.17
N ASN A 102 11.73 7.26 -4.18
CA ASN A 102 12.75 7.93 -4.98
C ASN A 102 13.55 8.92 -4.12
N GLY A 103 14.88 8.79 -4.14
CA GLY A 103 15.78 9.62 -3.34
C GLY A 103 16.03 9.11 -1.92
N ILE A 104 15.44 7.98 -1.52
CA ILE A 104 15.78 7.32 -0.25
C ILE A 104 17.00 6.44 -0.46
N GLU A 105 18.09 6.79 0.21
CA GLU A 105 19.32 6.00 0.15
C GLU A 105 19.13 4.67 0.92
N PRO A 106 19.57 3.54 0.34
CA PRO A 106 19.55 2.26 1.04
C PRO A 106 20.46 2.30 2.27
N ASP A 107 20.12 1.52 3.27
CA ASP A 107 21.01 1.27 4.42
C ASP A 107 22.30 0.62 3.93
N GLU A 108 23.46 1.20 4.27
CA GLU A 108 24.77 0.79 3.80
C GLU A 108 25.14 -0.68 4.16
N LYS A 109 24.60 -1.20 5.27
CA LYS A 109 24.93 -2.53 5.79
C LYS A 109 24.04 -3.63 5.20
N THR A 110 22.77 -3.31 4.98
CA THR A 110 21.75 -4.29 4.58
C THR A 110 21.37 -4.17 3.11
N ASN A 111 21.75 -3.09 2.45
CA ASN A 111 21.34 -2.70 1.10
C ASN A 111 19.81 -2.73 0.90
N LYS A 112 19.05 -2.48 1.97
CA LYS A 112 17.60 -2.39 2.00
C LYS A 112 17.17 -0.94 2.19
N LEU A 113 15.91 -0.66 1.92
CA LEU A 113 15.32 0.65 2.22
C LEU A 113 15.57 1.03 3.69
N ASN A 114 16.08 2.21 3.91
CA ASN A 114 16.27 2.74 5.25
C ASN A 114 14.93 3.30 5.75
N TYR A 115 14.16 2.44 6.42
CA TYR A 115 12.84 2.81 6.92
C TYR A 115 12.87 3.93 7.95
N GLU A 116 13.99 4.10 8.69
CA GLU A 116 14.13 5.16 9.69
C GLU A 116 14.16 6.57 9.09
N THR A 117 14.45 6.68 7.80
CA THR A 117 14.47 7.94 7.06
C THR A 117 13.19 8.20 6.26
N MET A 118 12.21 7.28 6.32
CA MET A 118 10.96 7.35 5.55
C MET A 118 9.82 8.03 6.32
N ASP A 119 10.12 8.93 7.25
CA ASP A 119 9.10 9.68 8.01
C ASP A 119 8.59 10.93 7.28
N ASN A 120 9.05 11.16 6.06
CA ASN A 120 8.67 12.32 5.27
C ASN A 120 7.36 12.10 4.51
N SER A 121 6.24 12.57 5.05
CA SER A 121 4.92 12.54 4.41
C SER A 121 4.75 13.61 3.32
N SER A 122 5.64 14.60 3.25
CA SER A 122 5.50 15.76 2.35
C SER A 122 5.38 15.38 0.88
N PHE A 123 6.02 14.27 0.44
CA PHE A 123 5.91 13.82 -0.93
C PHE A 123 4.46 13.57 -1.35
N ILE A 124 3.67 12.91 -0.51
CA ILE A 124 2.25 12.61 -0.81
C ILE A 124 1.43 13.90 -0.79
N GLU A 125 1.65 14.75 0.21
CA GLU A 125 0.96 16.02 0.35
C GLU A 125 1.24 16.94 -0.84
N GLU A 126 2.50 17.08 -1.26
CA GLU A 126 2.90 17.97 -2.35
C GLU A 126 2.52 17.44 -3.75
N ASN A 127 2.52 16.12 -3.96
CA ASN A 127 2.35 15.54 -5.30
C ASN A 127 0.96 14.94 -5.54
N TRP A 128 0.29 14.41 -4.51
CA TRP A 128 -0.98 13.70 -4.68
C TRP A 128 -2.17 14.46 -4.12
N LEU A 129 -1.95 15.35 -3.15
CA LEU A 129 -2.97 16.21 -2.58
C LEU A 129 -2.86 17.63 -3.17
N GLY A 130 -3.93 18.38 -3.13
CA GLY A 130 -4.00 19.79 -3.48
C GLY A 130 -4.62 20.58 -2.32
N ASP A 131 -4.69 21.90 -2.44
CA ASP A 131 -5.13 22.78 -1.35
C ASP A 131 -6.52 22.46 -0.80
N ASN A 132 -7.44 21.94 -1.62
CA ASN A 132 -8.80 21.59 -1.21
C ASN A 132 -9.30 20.27 -1.78
N ASN A 133 -8.45 19.53 -2.52
CA ASN A 133 -8.83 18.29 -3.20
C ASN A 133 -7.59 17.53 -3.66
N TYR A 134 -7.78 16.45 -4.44
CA TYR A 134 -6.67 15.74 -5.06
C TYR A 134 -5.98 16.58 -6.13
N SER A 135 -4.66 16.46 -6.23
CA SER A 135 -3.89 16.96 -7.37
C SER A 135 -4.28 16.21 -8.66
N SER A 136 -3.76 16.65 -9.80
CA SER A 136 -3.91 15.89 -11.07
C SER A 136 -3.45 14.44 -10.92
N LYS A 137 -2.34 14.21 -10.20
CA LYS A 137 -1.81 12.87 -9.92
C LYS A 137 -2.72 12.08 -8.97
N GLY A 138 -3.22 12.72 -7.92
CA GLY A 138 -4.18 12.10 -7.00
C GLY A 138 -5.46 11.67 -7.70
N ASN A 139 -6.01 12.51 -8.58
CA ASN A 139 -7.18 12.14 -9.41
C ASN A 139 -6.89 11.00 -10.39
N GLU A 140 -5.69 10.95 -10.98
CA GLU A 140 -5.26 9.81 -11.79
C GLU A 140 -5.25 8.51 -10.96
N ILE A 141 -4.71 8.55 -9.73
CA ILE A 141 -4.67 7.40 -8.83
C ILE A 141 -6.09 6.90 -8.55
N VAL A 142 -6.98 7.79 -8.10
CA VAL A 142 -8.39 7.47 -7.83
C VAL A 142 -9.07 6.85 -9.06
N SER A 143 -8.84 7.45 -10.23
CA SER A 143 -9.39 6.93 -11.50
C SER A 143 -8.88 5.53 -11.84
N LYS A 144 -7.61 5.24 -11.60
CA LYS A 144 -7.01 3.90 -11.83
C LYS A 144 -7.59 2.84 -10.90
N PHE A 145 -7.79 3.17 -9.63
CA PHE A 145 -8.43 2.28 -8.67
C PHE A 145 -9.88 1.97 -9.04
N ASN A 146 -10.67 3.00 -9.34
CA ASN A 146 -12.06 2.84 -9.76
C ASN A 146 -12.16 2.05 -11.08
N LYS A 147 -11.24 2.29 -12.02
CA LYS A 147 -11.18 1.54 -13.27
C LYS A 147 -10.90 0.06 -13.02
N TYR A 148 -9.94 -0.29 -12.15
CA TYR A 148 -9.65 -1.68 -11.83
C TYR A 148 -10.88 -2.42 -11.28
N VAL A 149 -11.60 -1.81 -10.33
CA VAL A 149 -12.83 -2.39 -9.77
C VAL A 149 -13.91 -2.55 -10.83
N SER A 150 -14.10 -1.54 -11.68
CA SER A 150 -15.08 -1.57 -12.77
C SER A 150 -14.75 -2.65 -13.80
N ASP A 151 -13.49 -2.78 -14.21
CA ASP A 151 -13.02 -3.81 -15.14
C ASP A 151 -13.22 -5.22 -14.53
N LEU A 152 -12.91 -5.39 -13.24
CA LEU A 152 -13.11 -6.64 -12.50
C LEU A 152 -14.57 -7.06 -12.52
N LYS A 153 -15.50 -6.15 -12.18
CA LYS A 153 -16.94 -6.38 -12.25
C LYS A 153 -17.41 -6.78 -13.64
N SER A 154 -16.93 -6.07 -14.65
CA SER A 154 -17.32 -6.31 -16.05
C SER A 154 -16.87 -7.69 -16.52
N ILE A 155 -15.64 -8.09 -16.21
CA ILE A 155 -15.07 -9.39 -16.62
C ILE A 155 -15.75 -10.55 -15.89
N THR A 156 -16.15 -10.36 -14.64
CA THR A 156 -16.77 -11.40 -13.81
C THR A 156 -18.30 -11.38 -13.86
N ALA A 157 -18.89 -10.52 -14.66
CA ALA A 157 -20.35 -10.37 -14.77
C ALA A 157 -21.02 -11.73 -15.07
N GLY A 158 -22.05 -12.06 -14.27
CA GLY A 158 -22.78 -13.33 -14.39
C GLY A 158 -22.14 -14.53 -13.67
N ARG A 159 -20.98 -14.37 -13.03
CA ARG A 159 -20.28 -15.38 -12.25
C ARG A 159 -20.54 -15.23 -10.76
N LYS A 160 -21.63 -15.84 -10.28
CA LYS A 160 -22.01 -15.77 -8.84
C LYS A 160 -20.99 -16.39 -7.90
N ASP A 161 -20.18 -17.32 -8.40
CA ASP A 161 -19.12 -17.99 -7.64
C ASP A 161 -17.98 -17.05 -7.23
N VAL A 162 -17.78 -15.95 -7.97
CA VAL A 162 -16.75 -14.94 -7.67
C VAL A 162 -17.30 -13.64 -7.07
N ASP A 163 -18.63 -13.49 -6.97
CA ASP A 163 -19.27 -12.30 -6.38
C ASP A 163 -18.72 -11.89 -5.01
N PRO A 164 -18.41 -12.80 -4.07
CA PRO A 164 -17.86 -12.42 -2.77
C PRO A 164 -16.47 -11.73 -2.91
N VAL A 165 -15.63 -12.23 -3.80
CA VAL A 165 -14.27 -11.68 -4.05
C VAL A 165 -14.37 -10.29 -4.70
N VAL A 166 -15.31 -10.12 -5.62
CA VAL A 166 -15.55 -8.82 -6.27
C VAL A 166 -16.04 -7.79 -5.25
N LYS A 167 -16.95 -8.17 -4.36
CA LYS A 167 -17.41 -7.29 -3.27
C LYS A 167 -16.31 -6.92 -2.30
N GLU A 168 -15.43 -7.85 -1.97
CA GLU A 168 -14.27 -7.57 -1.12
C GLU A 168 -13.32 -6.57 -1.80
N ALA A 169 -13.05 -6.74 -3.10
CA ALA A 169 -12.26 -5.78 -3.87
C ALA A 169 -12.92 -4.40 -3.91
N GLU A 170 -14.25 -4.32 -4.04
CA GLU A 170 -14.99 -3.06 -3.94
C GLU A 170 -14.79 -2.36 -2.60
N LEU A 171 -14.85 -3.10 -1.51
CA LEU A 171 -14.65 -2.55 -0.16
C LEU A 171 -13.21 -2.09 0.06
N LEU A 172 -12.23 -2.88 -0.41
CA LEU A 172 -10.81 -2.55 -0.26
C LEU A 172 -10.38 -1.32 -1.09
N PHE A 173 -10.96 -1.15 -2.27
CA PHE A 173 -10.61 -0.08 -3.20
C PHE A 173 -11.68 1.00 -3.31
N ASN A 174 -12.63 1.07 -2.37
CA ASN A 174 -13.62 2.13 -2.33
C ASN A 174 -12.94 3.46 -1.99
N THR A 175 -12.88 4.34 -2.99
CA THR A 175 -12.29 5.68 -2.82
C THR A 175 -13.29 6.71 -2.29
N ALA A 176 -14.57 6.35 -2.15
CA ALA A 176 -15.61 7.26 -1.68
C ALA A 176 -15.51 7.58 -0.16
N ASP A 177 -14.86 6.70 0.61
CA ASP A 177 -14.69 6.87 2.07
C ASP A 177 -13.37 7.57 2.44
N VAL A 178 -12.60 8.01 1.45
CA VAL A 178 -11.29 8.68 1.64
C VAL A 178 -11.41 10.21 1.59
N VAL A 179 -12.64 10.73 1.56
CA VAL A 179 -12.93 12.18 1.54
C VAL A 179 -13.30 12.67 2.92
#